data_43b5f77e662ec5d8a509189ac4d8dd28
#
_entry.id   43b5f77e662ec5d8a509189ac4d8dd28
#
_cell.length_a   1.000
_cell.length_b   1.000
_cell.length_c   1.000
_cell.angle_alpha   90.00
_cell.angle_beta   90.00
_cell.angle_gamma   90.00
#
_symmetry.space_group_name_H-M   'P 1'
#
loop_
_entity.id
_entity.type
_entity.pdbx_description
1 polymer ?
#
loop_
_entity_poly.entity_id
_entity_poly.type
_entity_poly.pdbx_seq_one_letter_code
_entity_poly.pdbx_strand_id
1 'polypeptide(L)'
;IMGKKSMLSKILPIPKKSKHLIHDHWIALVTSMNGKIVYLSEKLIEYRQHTNNQIGINHVTTKYKNVEQIREHFIKVKLGIFGMYVENAQVFPEKISDFNIKAYRYFEELQSKNNINFKGWNVFYNLYKNESFKYYIENFLILNIPFIVRIILKIKGRINGFDK
;
A
#
# COMPACT_ATOMS: atom_id res chain seq x y z
N ILE A 1 -15.41 -12.73 -1.26
CA ILE A 1 -15.44 -12.50 -2.71
C ILE A 1 -16.16 -13.67 -3.36
N MET A 2 -17.15 -13.38 -4.21
CA MET A 2 -17.83 -14.35 -5.06
C MET A 2 -17.54 -14.02 -6.51
N GLY A 3 -17.36 -15.03 -7.37
CA GLY A 3 -17.00 -14.81 -8.77
C GLY A 3 -17.47 -15.92 -9.70
N LYS A 4 -17.49 -15.63 -11.00
CA LYS A 4 -17.82 -16.63 -12.02
C LYS A 4 -16.71 -17.66 -12.15
N LYS A 5 -17.06 -18.95 -12.28
CA LYS A 5 -16.10 -20.07 -12.47
C LYS A 5 -15.18 -19.85 -13.67
N SER A 6 -15.62 -19.17 -14.72
CA SER A 6 -14.82 -18.85 -15.91
C SER A 6 -13.61 -17.95 -15.62
N MET A 7 -13.60 -17.24 -14.48
CA MET A 7 -12.47 -16.41 -14.08
C MET A 7 -11.32 -17.22 -13.44
N LEU A 8 -11.57 -18.45 -12.99
CA LEU A 8 -10.57 -19.26 -12.28
C LEU A 8 -9.32 -19.49 -13.11
N SER A 9 -9.45 -19.77 -14.42
CA SER A 9 -8.30 -19.98 -15.31
C SER A 9 -7.40 -18.75 -15.46
N LYS A 10 -7.93 -17.55 -15.20
CA LYS A 10 -7.18 -16.29 -15.23
C LYS A 10 -6.56 -15.93 -13.88
N ILE A 11 -7.22 -16.34 -12.81
CA ILE A 11 -6.79 -16.06 -11.43
C ILE A 11 -5.70 -17.05 -10.97
N LEU A 12 -5.79 -18.29 -11.41
CA LEU A 12 -4.90 -19.36 -10.98
C LEU A 12 -3.72 -19.55 -11.95
N PRO A 13 -2.50 -19.85 -11.45
CA PRO A 13 -2.18 -20.00 -10.04
C PRO A 13 -2.03 -18.64 -9.33
N ILE A 14 -2.40 -18.56 -8.05
CA ILE A 14 -2.11 -17.40 -7.23
C ILE A 14 -0.60 -17.33 -6.99
N PRO A 15 0.07 -16.17 -7.20
CA PRO A 15 1.51 -16.03 -7.01
C PRO A 15 1.95 -16.38 -5.60
N LYS A 16 2.89 -17.32 -5.46
CA LYS A 16 3.37 -17.81 -4.14
C LYS A 16 4.39 -16.88 -3.47
N LYS A 17 5.06 -16.03 -4.23
CA LYS A 17 6.28 -15.31 -3.78
C LYS A 17 6.02 -13.97 -3.09
N SER A 18 4.85 -13.39 -3.22
CA SER A 18 4.60 -12.09 -2.61
C SER A 18 4.22 -12.22 -1.13
N LYS A 19 5.12 -11.86 -0.23
CA LYS A 19 4.88 -11.85 1.23
C LYS A 19 3.75 -10.91 1.67
N HIS A 20 3.30 -10.01 0.79
CA HIS A 20 2.31 -8.97 1.08
C HIS A 20 1.03 -9.12 0.26
N LEU A 21 0.99 -10.10 -0.65
CA LEU A 21 -0.18 -10.37 -1.45
C LEU A 21 -1.16 -11.23 -0.65
N ILE A 22 -2.21 -10.62 -0.20
CA ILE A 22 -3.39 -11.34 0.26
C ILE A 22 -4.10 -11.84 -1.01
N HIS A 23 -4.48 -13.12 -1.03
CA HIS A 23 -5.15 -13.75 -2.18
C HIS A 23 -6.36 -12.93 -2.68
N ASP A 24 -7.08 -12.25 -1.80
CA ASP A 24 -8.21 -11.39 -2.14
C ASP A 24 -7.80 -10.20 -3.03
N HIS A 25 -6.64 -9.59 -2.78
CA HIS A 25 -6.12 -8.52 -3.62
C HIS A 25 -5.78 -9.02 -5.03
N TRP A 26 -5.16 -10.20 -5.13
CA TRP A 26 -4.85 -10.82 -6.42
C TRP A 26 -6.12 -11.13 -7.21
N ILE A 27 -7.11 -11.75 -6.57
CA ILE A 27 -8.40 -12.06 -7.19
C ILE A 27 -9.09 -10.79 -7.69
N ALA A 28 -9.19 -9.75 -6.85
CA ALA A 28 -9.78 -8.48 -7.23
C ALA A 28 -9.04 -7.83 -8.41
N LEU A 29 -7.73 -7.84 -8.37
CA LEU A 29 -6.87 -7.25 -9.39
C LEU A 29 -7.05 -7.94 -10.75
N VAL A 30 -6.88 -9.27 -10.81
CA VAL A 30 -7.05 -10.02 -12.06
C VAL A 30 -8.48 -9.92 -12.59
N THR A 31 -9.46 -9.92 -11.69
CA THR A 31 -10.87 -9.75 -12.09
C THR A 31 -11.15 -8.36 -12.65
N SER A 32 -10.57 -7.30 -12.09
CA SER A 32 -10.76 -5.93 -12.60
C SER A 32 -10.22 -5.73 -14.01
N MET A 33 -9.15 -6.44 -14.37
CA MET A 33 -8.55 -6.38 -15.71
C MET A 33 -9.31 -7.22 -16.76
N ASN A 34 -9.99 -8.27 -16.33
CA ASN A 34 -10.60 -9.23 -17.26
C ASN A 34 -12.14 -9.22 -17.20
N GLY A 35 -12.73 -8.34 -16.40
CA GLY A 35 -14.17 -8.30 -16.19
C GLY A 35 -14.61 -7.09 -15.40
N LYS A 36 -15.68 -7.24 -14.64
CA LYS A 36 -16.28 -6.18 -13.84
C LYS A 36 -16.38 -6.63 -12.38
N ILE A 37 -15.94 -5.75 -11.47
CA ILE A 37 -16.17 -5.90 -10.03
C ILE A 37 -17.44 -5.14 -9.67
N VAL A 38 -18.35 -5.80 -8.96
CA VAL A 38 -19.58 -5.20 -8.44
C VAL A 38 -19.45 -5.15 -6.91
N TYR A 39 -19.61 -3.96 -6.36
CA TYR A 39 -19.67 -3.76 -4.92
C TYR A 39 -21.11 -3.98 -4.43
N LEU A 40 -21.25 -4.78 -3.40
CA LEU A 40 -22.53 -4.95 -2.69
C LEU A 40 -22.45 -4.16 -1.38
N SER A 41 -23.39 -3.25 -1.18
CA SER A 41 -23.48 -2.43 0.04
C SER A 41 -24.01 -3.18 1.25
N GLU A 42 -24.65 -4.32 1.00
CA GLU A 42 -25.23 -5.17 2.04
C GLU A 42 -24.16 -5.90 2.85
N LYS A 43 -24.32 -5.95 4.15
CA LYS A 43 -23.46 -6.71 5.04
C LYS A 43 -23.85 -8.19 4.99
N LEU A 44 -23.18 -8.97 4.17
CA LEU A 44 -23.47 -10.40 3.96
C LEU A 44 -22.72 -11.33 4.91
N ILE A 45 -21.74 -10.81 5.67
CA ILE A 45 -20.86 -11.60 6.54
C ILE A 45 -20.68 -10.87 7.87
N GLU A 46 -20.85 -11.59 8.96
CA GLU A 46 -20.43 -11.15 10.29
C GLU A 46 -19.03 -11.66 10.56
N TYR A 47 -18.09 -10.73 10.74
CA TYR A 47 -16.69 -11.06 11.00
C TYR A 47 -16.41 -11.10 12.51
N ARG A 48 -16.24 -12.31 13.05
CA ARG A 48 -15.92 -12.49 14.46
C ARG A 48 -14.51 -11.97 14.77
N GLN A 49 -14.41 -11.02 15.68
CA GLN A 49 -13.14 -10.48 16.17
C GLN A 49 -12.62 -11.31 17.33
N HIS A 50 -11.34 -11.66 17.30
CA HIS A 50 -10.62 -12.25 18.42
C HIS A 50 -9.15 -11.81 18.38
N THR A 51 -8.45 -11.96 19.50
CA THR A 51 -7.08 -11.46 19.70
C THR A 51 -6.04 -12.02 18.70
N ASN A 52 -6.32 -13.19 18.11
CA ASN A 52 -5.41 -13.87 17.17
C ASN A 52 -5.76 -13.62 15.70
N ASN A 53 -6.63 -12.67 15.39
CA ASN A 53 -6.89 -12.31 14.01
C ASN A 53 -5.65 -11.72 13.34
N GLN A 54 -5.28 -12.24 12.15
CA GLN A 54 -4.15 -11.71 11.38
C GLN A 54 -4.39 -10.26 10.94
N ILE A 55 -5.65 -9.91 10.66
CA ILE A 55 -6.09 -8.57 10.32
C ILE A 55 -7.17 -8.21 11.33
N GLY A 56 -6.82 -7.41 12.31
CA GLY A 56 -7.75 -6.88 13.32
C GLY A 56 -7.98 -5.38 13.13
N ILE A 57 -9.03 -4.87 13.76
CA ILE A 57 -9.34 -3.44 13.82
C ILE A 57 -8.30 -2.67 14.64
N ASN A 58 -7.37 -3.35 15.30
CA ASN A 58 -6.36 -2.74 16.15
C ASN A 58 -5.37 -1.93 15.33
N HIS A 59 -5.59 -0.70 15.41
CA HIS A 59 -5.02 0.52 14.90
C HIS A 59 -3.51 0.47 14.62
N VAL A 60 -3.16 0.73 13.37
CA VAL A 60 -1.80 1.04 12.91
C VAL A 60 -1.14 2.11 13.80
N THR A 61 -1.91 3.05 14.32
CA THR A 61 -1.42 4.17 15.15
C THR A 61 -0.82 3.77 16.50
N THR A 62 -1.21 2.64 17.08
CA THR A 62 -0.66 2.17 18.37
C THR A 62 0.58 1.29 18.21
N LYS A 63 0.86 0.81 16.99
CA LYS A 63 1.95 -0.12 16.71
C LYS A 63 3.29 0.57 16.47
N TYR A 64 3.28 1.83 16.04
CA TYR A 64 4.49 2.54 15.67
C TYR A 64 4.82 3.65 16.66
N LYS A 65 6.07 3.62 17.15
CA LYS A 65 6.56 4.56 18.17
C LYS A 65 7.03 5.90 17.61
N ASN A 66 7.35 5.96 16.31
CA ASN A 66 7.87 7.17 15.67
C ASN A 66 7.54 7.23 14.17
N VAL A 67 7.78 8.38 13.56
CA VAL A 67 7.48 8.66 12.15
C VAL A 67 8.31 7.78 11.21
N GLU A 68 9.55 7.47 11.59
CA GLU A 68 10.45 6.62 10.81
C GLU A 68 9.89 5.20 10.67
N GLN A 69 9.40 4.62 11.76
CA GLN A 69 8.76 3.29 11.72
C GLN A 69 7.49 3.28 10.86
N ILE A 70 6.70 4.38 10.91
CA ILE A 70 5.54 4.52 10.03
C ILE A 70 6.00 4.57 8.56
N ARG A 71 7.01 5.37 8.26
CA ARG A 71 7.60 5.50 6.91
C ARG A 71 8.13 4.16 6.40
N GLU A 72 8.95 3.48 7.19
CA GLU A 72 9.53 2.18 6.85
C GLU A 72 8.43 1.14 6.57
N HIS A 73 7.44 1.06 7.45
CA HIS A 73 6.31 0.16 7.24
C HIS A 73 5.56 0.48 5.95
N PHE A 74 5.30 1.75 5.69
CA PHE A 74 4.60 2.21 4.50
C PHE A 74 5.38 1.86 3.22
N ILE A 75 6.69 2.13 3.19
CA ILE A 75 7.57 1.76 2.09
C ILE A 75 7.57 0.25 1.88
N LYS A 76 7.70 -0.53 2.96
CA LYS A 76 7.70 -2.00 2.90
C LYS A 76 6.41 -2.57 2.32
N VAL A 77 5.25 -2.03 2.72
CA VAL A 77 3.95 -2.44 2.17
C VAL A 77 3.86 -2.12 0.69
N LYS A 78 4.28 -0.92 0.28
CA LYS A 78 4.26 -0.50 -1.14
C LYS A 78 5.23 -1.32 -1.98
N LEU A 79 6.44 -1.60 -1.49
CA LEU A 79 7.38 -2.51 -2.17
C LEU A 79 6.79 -3.90 -2.35
N GLY A 80 6.07 -4.43 -1.35
CA GLY A 80 5.37 -5.71 -1.48
C GLY A 80 4.31 -5.69 -2.58
N ILE A 81 3.47 -4.64 -2.61
CA ILE A 81 2.41 -4.49 -3.61
C ILE A 81 3.01 -4.35 -5.01
N PHE A 82 3.94 -3.40 -5.22
CA PHE A 82 4.52 -3.16 -6.54
C PHE A 82 5.48 -4.27 -6.99
N GLY A 83 6.20 -4.91 -6.05
CA GLY A 83 7.01 -6.08 -6.33
C GLY A 83 6.20 -7.23 -6.91
N MET A 84 4.98 -7.45 -6.41
CA MET A 84 4.06 -8.42 -7.00
C MET A 84 3.75 -8.12 -8.48
N TYR A 85 3.51 -6.85 -8.83
CA TYR A 85 3.27 -6.48 -10.23
C TYR A 85 4.51 -6.70 -11.10
N VAL A 86 5.70 -6.39 -10.59
CA VAL A 86 6.96 -6.58 -11.31
C VAL A 86 7.24 -8.08 -11.53
N GLU A 87 7.06 -8.90 -10.49
CA GLU A 87 7.26 -10.35 -10.57
C GLU A 87 6.27 -11.07 -11.52
N ASN A 88 5.12 -10.45 -11.77
CA ASN A 88 4.05 -11.01 -12.59
C ASN A 88 3.69 -10.10 -13.79
N ALA A 89 4.67 -9.34 -14.29
CA ALA A 89 4.45 -8.34 -15.35
C ALA A 89 3.78 -8.92 -16.60
N GLN A 90 4.05 -10.18 -16.92
CA GLN A 90 3.47 -10.90 -18.07
C GLN A 90 1.94 -11.09 -18.00
N VAL A 91 1.36 -10.96 -16.80
CA VAL A 91 -0.11 -11.09 -16.60
C VAL A 91 -0.83 -9.77 -16.84
N PHE A 92 -0.09 -8.65 -16.81
CA PHE A 92 -0.65 -7.31 -16.86
C PHE A 92 -0.43 -6.63 -18.22
N PRO A 93 -1.35 -5.76 -18.66
CA PRO A 93 -1.11 -4.90 -19.82
C PRO A 93 0.18 -4.08 -19.65
N GLU A 94 0.93 -3.88 -20.72
CA GLU A 94 2.24 -3.21 -20.73
C GLU A 94 2.22 -1.86 -20.00
N LYS A 95 1.21 -1.03 -20.28
CA LYS A 95 1.05 0.29 -19.63
C LYS A 95 0.95 0.20 -18.10
N ILE A 96 0.28 -0.84 -17.58
CA ILE A 96 0.15 -1.09 -16.14
C ILE A 96 1.49 -1.58 -15.58
N SER A 97 2.16 -2.48 -16.30
CA SER A 97 3.46 -3.00 -15.92
C SER A 97 4.52 -1.91 -15.84
N ASP A 98 4.60 -1.02 -16.85
CA ASP A 98 5.54 0.10 -16.87
C ASP A 98 5.35 1.06 -15.68
N PHE A 99 4.11 1.42 -15.37
CA PHE A 99 3.82 2.25 -14.20
C PHE A 99 4.24 1.58 -12.89
N ASN A 100 3.92 0.30 -12.72
CA ASN A 100 4.23 -0.43 -11.49
C ASN A 100 5.74 -0.66 -11.32
N ILE A 101 6.50 -0.85 -12.40
CA ILE A 101 7.96 -0.90 -12.38
C ILE A 101 8.54 0.44 -11.91
N LYS A 102 8.04 1.56 -12.42
CA LYS A 102 8.46 2.91 -11.98
C LYS A 102 8.11 3.15 -10.53
N ALA A 103 6.92 2.73 -10.08
CA ALA A 103 6.51 2.83 -8.69
C ALA A 103 7.37 1.96 -7.76
N TYR A 104 7.68 0.74 -8.16
CA TYR A 104 8.58 -0.14 -7.41
C TYR A 104 9.95 0.51 -7.20
N ARG A 105 10.59 0.99 -8.29
CA ARG A 105 11.89 1.67 -8.22
C ARG A 105 11.85 2.92 -7.35
N TYR A 106 10.77 3.69 -7.42
CA TYR A 106 10.59 4.86 -6.54
C TYR A 106 10.63 4.48 -5.05
N PHE A 107 9.92 3.42 -4.65
CA PHE A 107 9.93 2.97 -3.26
C PHE A 107 11.25 2.29 -2.86
N GLU A 108 11.96 1.61 -3.77
CA GLU A 108 13.33 1.12 -3.53
C GLU A 108 14.30 2.29 -3.24
N GLU A 109 14.23 3.35 -4.02
CA GLU A 109 15.04 4.54 -3.78
C GLU A 109 14.70 5.23 -2.45
N LEU A 110 13.43 5.29 -2.07
CA LEU A 110 13.01 5.82 -0.77
C LEU A 110 13.49 4.94 0.40
N GLN A 111 13.60 3.64 0.20
CA GLN A 111 14.13 2.71 1.21
C GLN A 111 15.65 2.87 1.38
N SER A 112 16.38 3.05 0.29
CA SER A 112 17.85 3.14 0.31
C SER A 112 18.38 4.51 0.74
N LYS A 113 17.59 5.57 0.59
CA LYS A 113 18.00 6.96 0.85
C LYS A 113 17.04 7.63 1.83
N ASN A 114 17.59 8.22 2.87
CA ASN A 114 16.82 9.09 3.78
C ASN A 114 16.55 10.50 3.22
N ASN A 115 16.88 10.74 1.96
CA ASN A 115 16.81 12.05 1.32
C ASN A 115 15.57 12.18 0.44
N ILE A 116 15.14 13.43 0.25
CA ILE A 116 14.03 13.79 -0.63
C ILE A 116 14.31 13.30 -2.05
N ASN A 117 13.40 12.50 -2.59
CA ASN A 117 13.49 12.02 -3.97
C ASN A 117 12.54 12.80 -4.88
N PHE A 118 12.99 13.93 -5.39
CA PHE A 118 12.23 14.72 -6.36
C PHE A 118 12.08 14.03 -7.72
N LYS A 119 12.98 13.11 -8.09
CA LYS A 119 12.88 12.37 -9.36
C LYS A 119 11.64 11.47 -9.43
N GLY A 120 11.14 11.03 -8.29
CA GLY A 120 9.93 10.23 -8.18
C GLY A 120 8.62 11.03 -8.07
N TRP A 121 8.65 12.36 -8.16
CA TRP A 121 7.46 13.20 -8.00
C TRP A 121 6.30 12.79 -8.90
N ASN A 122 6.56 12.50 -10.16
CA ASN A 122 5.53 12.09 -11.12
C ASN A 122 4.87 10.77 -10.72
N VAL A 123 5.65 9.83 -10.20
CA VAL A 123 5.12 8.56 -9.66
C VAL A 123 4.26 8.83 -8.45
N PHE A 124 4.75 9.62 -7.50
CA PHE A 124 4.02 9.99 -6.29
C PHE A 124 2.69 10.70 -6.65
N TYR A 125 2.73 11.68 -7.54
CA TYR A 125 1.55 12.37 -8.01
C TYR A 125 0.51 11.40 -8.59
N ASN A 126 0.91 10.51 -9.49
CA ASN A 126 -0.02 9.55 -10.11
C ASN A 126 -0.61 8.54 -9.12
N LEU A 127 0.13 8.21 -8.05
CA LEU A 127 -0.37 7.32 -7.00
C LEU A 127 -1.44 7.99 -6.12
N TYR A 128 -1.32 9.29 -5.90
CA TYR A 128 -2.12 9.98 -4.87
C TYR A 128 -3.01 11.11 -5.40
N LYS A 129 -3.00 11.42 -6.70
CA LYS A 129 -3.78 12.53 -7.30
C LYS A 129 -5.29 12.46 -7.09
N ASN A 130 -5.83 11.26 -6.87
CA ASN A 130 -7.26 11.02 -6.66
C ASN A 130 -7.62 10.99 -5.16
N GLU A 131 -6.65 11.13 -4.28
CA GLU A 131 -6.86 11.16 -2.84
C GLU A 131 -7.24 12.58 -2.37
N SER A 132 -7.76 12.69 -1.15
CA SER A 132 -7.99 14.00 -0.56
C SER A 132 -6.68 14.78 -0.44
N PHE A 133 -6.73 16.10 -0.59
CA PHE A 133 -5.55 16.97 -0.49
C PHE A 133 -4.78 16.77 0.83
N LYS A 134 -5.52 16.60 1.93
CA LYS A 134 -4.93 16.30 3.24
C LYS A 134 -4.12 15.02 3.22
N TYR A 135 -4.71 13.93 2.70
CA TYR A 135 -4.05 12.62 2.63
C TYR A 135 -2.84 12.64 1.68
N TYR A 136 -2.95 13.38 0.57
CA TYR A 136 -1.84 13.62 -0.34
C TYR A 136 -0.64 14.28 0.37
N ILE A 137 -0.86 15.37 1.08
CA ILE A 137 0.20 16.09 1.80
C ILE A 137 0.78 15.25 2.94
N GLU A 138 -0.04 14.56 3.73
CA GLU A 138 0.42 13.71 4.81
C GLU A 138 1.35 12.60 4.30
N ASN A 139 0.97 11.90 3.22
CA ASN A 139 1.81 10.86 2.62
C ASN A 139 3.09 11.44 2.02
N PHE A 140 3.01 12.60 1.37
CA PHE A 140 4.19 13.26 0.83
C PHE A 140 5.20 13.58 1.93
N LEU A 141 4.76 14.21 3.01
CA LEU A 141 5.61 14.58 4.14
C LEU A 141 6.23 13.35 4.82
N ILE A 142 5.42 12.33 5.11
CA ILE A 142 5.91 11.09 5.76
C ILE A 142 6.97 10.40 4.89
N LEU A 143 6.73 10.27 3.59
CA LEU A 143 7.62 9.54 2.69
C LEU A 143 8.91 10.30 2.38
N ASN A 144 8.81 11.60 2.14
CA ASN A 144 9.93 12.37 1.58
C ASN A 144 10.61 13.28 2.62
N ILE A 145 9.90 13.74 3.64
CA ILE A 145 10.43 14.71 4.61
C ILE A 145 10.03 14.35 6.05
N PRO A 146 10.35 13.13 6.52
CA PRO A 146 9.89 12.63 7.82
C PRO A 146 10.34 13.50 9.00
N PHE A 147 11.48 14.19 8.89
CA PHE A 147 11.98 15.08 9.93
C PHE A 147 11.05 16.30 10.16
N ILE A 148 10.44 16.83 9.09
CA ILE A 148 9.45 17.92 9.22
C ILE A 148 8.22 17.42 9.97
N VAL A 149 7.74 16.22 9.66
CA VAL A 149 6.60 15.62 10.39
C VAL A 149 6.93 15.48 11.87
N ARG A 150 8.15 15.05 12.21
CA ARG A 150 8.61 14.96 13.61
C ARG A 150 8.55 16.32 14.30
N ILE A 151 9.04 17.38 13.66
CA ILE A 151 9.00 18.75 14.22
C ILE A 151 7.55 19.19 14.45
N ILE A 152 6.67 19.03 13.46
CA ILE A 152 5.26 19.40 13.56
C ILE A 152 4.57 18.65 14.72
N LEU A 153 4.84 17.37 14.87
CA LEU A 153 4.26 16.55 15.93
C LEU A 153 4.79 16.95 17.31
N LYS A 154 6.08 17.29 17.44
CA LYS A 154 6.66 17.85 18.69
C LYS A 154 5.98 19.16 19.07
N ILE A 155 5.85 20.09 18.12
CA ILE A 155 5.20 21.41 18.36
C ILE A 155 3.74 21.23 18.80
N LYS A 156 3.01 20.27 18.23
CA LYS A 156 1.61 19.99 18.60
C LYS A 156 1.44 19.25 19.93
N GLY A 157 2.52 19.02 20.69
CA GLY A 157 2.48 18.32 21.97
C GLY A 157 2.02 16.85 21.91
N ARG A 158 1.94 16.29 20.71
CA ARG A 158 1.49 14.90 20.51
C ARG A 158 2.60 13.86 20.70
N ILE A 159 3.82 14.32 20.97
CA ILE A 159 4.99 13.45 21.17
C ILE A 159 5.64 13.73 22.53
N ASN A 160 4.90 13.63 23.61
CA ASN A 160 5.49 13.66 24.96
C ASN A 160 5.98 12.29 25.44
N GLY A 161 6.25 11.35 24.55
CA GLY A 161 6.65 9.99 24.93
C GLY A 161 7.77 9.36 24.09
N PHE A 162 8.42 10.11 23.20
CA PHE A 162 9.33 9.53 22.20
C PHE A 162 10.84 9.81 22.45
N ASP A 163 11.18 10.53 23.51
CA ASP A 163 12.58 10.82 23.88
C ASP A 163 13.00 9.99 25.13
N LYS A 164 12.82 8.64 25.10
CA LYS A 164 13.52 7.72 26.02
C LYS A 164 13.96 6.48 25.28
#